data_0cd089e8ab728da4546efbe66fd46e80
#
_entry.id   0cd089e8ab728da4546efbe66fd46e80
#
_cell.length_a   1.000
_cell.length_b   1.000
_cell.length_c   1.000
_cell.angle_alpha   90.00
_cell.angle_beta   90.00
_cell.angle_gamma   90.00
#
_symmetry.space_group_name_H-M   'P 1'
#
loop_
_entity.id
_entity.type
_entity.pdbx_description
1 polymer ?
#
loop_
_entity_poly.entity_id
_entity_poly.type
_entity_poly.pdbx_seq_one_letter_code
_entity_poly.pdbx_strand_id
1 'polypeptide(L)'
;MKNPPALTRRHLLALAAAGLAAPALPAGAQGAGAWRRVPEIAGLLDGVEPKEGGIALDLPFVSENGNSVPLSVAVEGTGVRALHIFAPANPSPQVATFHFTPLSPAAVETRIRLNESQTVVALALLDDGTALIAEREVRVTVSGCLTDAGTYASDSLFQTRVRVPETLAAGAAGPVLTMIGHPMETGLRPGPDGAPLPQRLIERFEASLDGEPVFAADLYRSVSADPYLKFQIAPQASGTLALTWREDTGHVTDAEARIVVG
;
A
#
# COMPACT_ATOMS: atom_id res chain seq x y z
N MET A 1 -54.59 -56.99 29.01
CA MET A 1 -53.83 -55.71 28.88
C MET A 1 -52.51 -55.95 29.61
N LYS A 2 -51.39 -56.10 28.90
CA LYS A 2 -50.06 -56.33 29.49
C LYS A 2 -49.30 -55.03 29.48
N ASN A 3 -48.85 -54.57 30.66
CA ASN A 3 -48.04 -53.39 30.82
C ASN A 3 -46.64 -53.62 30.26
N PRO A 4 -46.02 -52.65 29.58
CA PRO A 4 -44.65 -52.76 29.13
C PRO A 4 -43.66 -52.63 30.32
N PRO A 5 -42.49 -53.25 30.23
CA PRO A 5 -41.48 -53.22 31.30
C PRO A 5 -40.81 -51.87 31.40
N ALA A 6 -40.59 -51.39 32.63
CA ALA A 6 -39.91 -50.14 32.94
C ALA A 6 -38.43 -50.26 32.62
N LEU A 7 -37.91 -49.30 31.85
CA LEU A 7 -36.49 -49.14 31.55
C LEU A 7 -35.74 -48.68 32.82
N THR A 8 -34.83 -49.52 33.30
CA THR A 8 -33.98 -49.20 34.48
C THR A 8 -32.80 -48.32 34.09
N ARG A 9 -32.40 -47.44 35.04
CA ARG A 9 -31.30 -46.44 34.88
C ARG A 9 -29.95 -47.02 34.40
N ARG A 10 -29.76 -48.31 34.34
CA ARG A 10 -28.54 -49.00 33.91
C ARG A 10 -28.36 -49.06 32.36
N HIS A 11 -29.43 -48.84 31.59
CA HIS A 11 -29.36 -48.90 30.11
C HIS A 11 -29.08 -47.53 29.48
N LEU A 12 -29.01 -46.44 30.28
CA LEU A 12 -28.70 -45.09 29.78
C LEU A 12 -27.22 -44.72 29.82
N LEU A 13 -26.33 -45.58 30.31
CA LEU A 13 -24.88 -45.32 30.43
C LEU A 13 -24.02 -46.03 29.34
N ALA A 14 -24.63 -46.77 28.42
CA ALA A 14 -23.89 -47.52 27.39
C ALA A 14 -23.89 -46.89 25.98
N LEU A 15 -24.49 -45.68 25.81
CA LEU A 15 -24.56 -44.99 24.51
C LEU A 15 -23.75 -43.68 24.44
N ALA A 16 -22.82 -43.42 25.35
CA ALA A 16 -22.04 -42.17 25.41
C ALA A 16 -20.53 -42.35 25.03
N ALA A 17 -20.20 -43.34 24.21
CA ALA A 17 -18.80 -43.54 23.78
C ALA A 17 -18.66 -43.74 22.26
N ALA A 18 -19.57 -43.20 21.46
CA ALA A 18 -19.29 -42.99 20.01
C ALA A 18 -18.63 -41.59 19.91
N GLY A 19 -17.33 -41.54 20.12
CA GLY A 19 -16.52 -40.36 19.84
C GLY A 19 -16.71 -39.93 18.40
N LEU A 20 -17.35 -38.78 18.18
CA LEU A 20 -17.26 -38.03 16.94
C LEU A 20 -15.79 -37.68 16.73
N ALA A 21 -15.06 -38.53 16.02
CA ALA A 21 -13.83 -38.16 15.35
C ALA A 21 -14.23 -37.16 14.28
N ALA A 22 -14.27 -35.85 14.66
CA ALA A 22 -14.29 -34.79 13.68
C ALA A 22 -13.04 -34.98 12.79
N PRO A 23 -13.19 -35.02 11.47
CA PRO A 23 -12.01 -35.03 10.62
C PRO A 23 -11.21 -33.77 10.96
N ALA A 24 -9.98 -33.95 11.48
CA ALA A 24 -9.02 -32.89 11.57
C ALA A 24 -8.83 -32.37 10.14
N LEU A 25 -9.37 -31.20 9.85
CA LEU A 25 -9.05 -30.47 8.62
C LEU A 25 -7.52 -30.37 8.58
N PRO A 26 -6.89 -30.74 7.45
CA PRO A 26 -5.46 -30.63 7.36
C PRO A 26 -5.09 -29.18 7.61
N ALA A 27 -4.18 -28.93 8.58
CA ALA A 27 -3.61 -27.63 8.93
C ALA A 27 -2.76 -27.01 7.76
N GLY A 28 -2.94 -27.48 6.54
CA GLY A 28 -2.24 -27.08 5.32
C GLY A 28 -3.06 -26.30 4.30
N ALA A 29 -4.31 -25.90 4.62
CA ALA A 29 -5.04 -24.93 3.81
C ALA A 29 -4.86 -23.51 4.42
N GLN A 30 -3.64 -23.10 4.70
CA GLN A 30 -3.28 -21.69 4.69
C GLN A 30 -3.41 -21.28 3.23
N GLY A 31 -4.48 -20.53 2.94
CA GLY A 31 -4.90 -20.22 1.59
C GLY A 31 -3.75 -19.61 0.80
N ALA A 32 -3.65 -19.95 -0.47
CA ALA A 32 -2.72 -19.29 -1.39
C ALA A 32 -2.76 -17.79 -1.11
N GLY A 33 -1.59 -17.16 -0.91
CA GLY A 33 -1.46 -15.77 -0.46
C GLY A 33 -2.37 -14.82 -1.25
N ALA A 34 -2.79 -13.74 -0.65
CA ALA A 34 -3.72 -12.78 -1.25
C ALA A 34 -3.21 -12.29 -2.61
N TRP A 35 -1.89 -12.21 -2.77
CA TRP A 35 -1.21 -11.80 -3.99
C TRP A 35 -1.54 -12.69 -5.21
N ARG A 36 -1.82 -13.99 -5.02
CA ARG A 36 -2.15 -14.91 -6.12
C ARG A 36 -3.51 -14.59 -6.76
N ARG A 37 -4.33 -13.79 -6.11
CA ARG A 37 -5.63 -13.34 -6.62
C ARG A 37 -5.57 -12.02 -7.39
N VAL A 38 -4.38 -11.42 -7.52
CA VAL A 38 -4.14 -10.17 -8.23
C VAL A 38 -3.45 -10.47 -9.56
N PRO A 39 -4.16 -10.43 -10.70
CA PRO A 39 -3.60 -10.80 -12.01
C PRO A 39 -2.39 -9.95 -12.40
N GLU A 40 -2.36 -8.68 -12.00
CA GLU A 40 -1.26 -7.76 -12.25
C GLU A 40 0.05 -8.26 -11.64
N ILE A 41 -0.01 -8.88 -10.46
CA ILE A 41 1.17 -9.45 -9.80
C ILE A 41 1.74 -10.61 -10.63
N ALA A 42 0.88 -11.47 -11.17
CA ALA A 42 1.32 -12.57 -12.02
C ALA A 42 2.06 -12.06 -13.27
N GLY A 43 1.58 -10.97 -13.87
CA GLY A 43 2.25 -10.30 -15.00
C GLY A 43 3.61 -9.72 -14.63
N LEU A 44 3.74 -9.12 -13.44
CA LEU A 44 4.99 -8.55 -12.97
C LEU A 44 6.04 -9.61 -12.61
N LEU A 45 5.60 -10.76 -12.11
CA LEU A 45 6.47 -11.88 -11.74
C LEU A 45 7.05 -12.63 -12.95
N ASP A 46 6.38 -12.63 -14.10
CA ASP A 46 6.78 -13.31 -15.33
C ASP A 46 7.27 -14.75 -15.08
N GLY A 47 6.51 -15.49 -14.24
CA GLY A 47 6.83 -16.87 -13.88
C GLY A 47 7.83 -17.05 -12.73
N VAL A 48 8.36 -15.98 -12.16
CA VAL A 48 9.21 -16.04 -10.95
C VAL A 48 8.33 -16.26 -9.72
N GLU A 49 8.66 -17.25 -8.89
CA GLU A 49 8.00 -17.44 -7.59
C GLU A 49 8.61 -16.46 -6.57
N PRO A 50 7.83 -15.54 -5.97
CA PRO A 50 8.35 -14.59 -5.03
C PRO A 50 8.72 -15.24 -3.69
N LYS A 51 9.77 -14.73 -3.06
CA LYS A 51 10.22 -15.17 -1.73
C LYS A 51 9.54 -14.33 -0.65
N GLU A 52 9.08 -14.97 0.41
CA GLU A 52 8.62 -14.28 1.61
C GLU A 52 9.81 -13.74 2.42
N GLY A 53 9.61 -12.59 3.08
CA GLY A 53 10.63 -11.91 3.87
C GLY A 53 11.40 -10.83 3.09
N GLY A 54 12.28 -10.12 3.78
CA GLY A 54 13.06 -9.00 3.22
C GLY A 54 12.24 -7.72 2.97
N ILE A 55 10.93 -7.72 3.22
CA ILE A 55 10.07 -6.54 3.19
C ILE A 55 9.47 -6.32 4.58
N ALA A 56 9.76 -5.18 5.19
CA ALA A 56 9.04 -4.68 6.36
C ALA A 56 7.84 -3.87 5.85
N LEU A 57 6.63 -4.47 5.95
CA LEU A 57 5.36 -3.83 5.57
C LEU A 57 4.57 -3.55 6.83
N ASP A 58 4.38 -2.26 7.16
CA ASP A 58 3.67 -1.82 8.35
C ASP A 58 2.41 -1.03 8.00
N LEU A 59 1.29 -1.52 8.52
CA LEU A 59 -0.03 -0.89 8.49
C LEU A 59 -0.73 -1.19 9.83
N PRO A 60 -1.64 -0.30 10.29
CA PRO A 60 -2.45 -0.57 11.46
C PRO A 60 -3.34 -1.81 11.23
N PHE A 61 -3.42 -2.69 12.24
CA PHE A 61 -4.33 -3.85 12.15
C PHE A 61 -5.80 -3.43 12.04
N VAL A 62 -6.18 -2.31 12.70
CA VAL A 62 -7.52 -1.71 12.60
C VAL A 62 -7.36 -0.25 12.16
N SER A 63 -8.08 0.13 11.11
CA SER A 63 -8.23 1.51 10.65
C SER A 63 -9.68 1.95 10.81
N GLU A 64 -9.90 3.01 11.58
CA GLU A 64 -11.23 3.62 11.75
C GLU A 64 -11.65 4.45 10.53
N ASN A 65 -10.69 4.84 9.69
CA ASN A 65 -10.92 5.63 8.50
C ASN A 65 -10.18 5.03 7.28
N GLY A 66 -10.91 4.36 6.44
CA GLY A 66 -10.38 3.79 5.19
C GLY A 66 -9.95 4.82 4.14
N ASN A 67 -10.29 6.12 4.29
CA ASN A 67 -9.84 7.16 3.34
C ASN A 67 -8.35 7.52 3.51
N SER A 68 -7.76 7.25 4.69
CA SER A 68 -6.39 7.67 4.99
C SER A 68 -5.71 6.69 5.94
N VAL A 69 -5.34 5.53 5.42
CA VAL A 69 -4.63 4.48 6.16
C VAL A 69 -3.13 4.69 5.98
N PRO A 70 -2.37 4.92 7.08
CA PRO A 70 -0.93 5.05 6.98
C PRO A 70 -0.30 3.73 6.55
N LEU A 71 0.67 3.80 5.66
CA LEU A 71 1.48 2.69 5.17
C LEU A 71 2.95 3.08 5.25
N SER A 72 3.76 2.22 5.85
CA SER A 72 5.21 2.28 5.80
C SER A 72 5.73 0.97 5.23
N VAL A 73 6.67 1.07 4.31
CA VAL A 73 7.29 -0.10 3.69
C VAL A 73 8.77 0.13 3.48
N ALA A 74 9.57 -0.86 3.82
CA ALA A 74 11.01 -0.86 3.58
C ALA A 74 11.44 -2.23 3.07
N VAL A 75 12.39 -2.25 2.14
CA VAL A 75 12.98 -3.49 1.60
C VAL A 75 14.43 -3.56 2.04
N GLU A 76 14.81 -4.70 2.62
CA GLU A 76 16.17 -4.97 3.05
C GLU A 76 17.09 -5.26 1.87
N GLY A 77 18.33 -4.81 1.95
CA GLY A 77 19.34 -5.04 0.93
C GLY A 77 19.44 -3.91 -0.12
N THR A 78 20.10 -4.22 -1.21
CA THR A 78 20.37 -3.29 -2.33
C THR A 78 19.82 -3.83 -3.64
N GLY A 79 19.79 -3.01 -4.69
CA GLY A 79 19.33 -3.44 -6.01
C GLY A 79 17.80 -3.57 -6.11
N VAL A 80 17.03 -2.91 -5.23
CA VAL A 80 15.58 -2.83 -5.37
C VAL A 80 15.27 -1.84 -6.49
N ARG A 81 14.75 -2.36 -7.59
CA ARG A 81 14.36 -1.56 -8.76
C ARG A 81 12.98 -0.94 -8.59
N ALA A 82 12.02 -1.75 -8.15
CA ALA A 82 10.64 -1.33 -7.99
C ALA A 82 9.97 -2.01 -6.79
N LEU A 83 9.06 -1.27 -6.16
CA LEU A 83 8.20 -1.76 -5.08
C LEU A 83 6.76 -1.42 -5.40
N HIS A 84 5.93 -2.44 -5.57
CA HIS A 84 4.53 -2.32 -5.93
C HIS A 84 3.65 -2.58 -4.70
N ILE A 85 2.64 -1.75 -4.48
CA ILE A 85 1.65 -1.92 -3.42
C ILE A 85 0.29 -2.22 -4.04
N PHE A 86 -0.39 -3.24 -3.51
CA PHE A 86 -1.72 -3.65 -3.95
C PHE A 86 -2.69 -3.73 -2.77
N ALA A 87 -3.93 -3.34 -3.05
CA ALA A 87 -5.09 -3.50 -2.18
C ALA A 87 -6.17 -4.29 -2.96
N PRO A 88 -6.13 -5.63 -2.93
CA PRO A 88 -6.91 -6.50 -3.83
C PRO A 88 -8.42 -6.34 -3.78
N ALA A 89 -8.99 -5.87 -2.66
CA ALA A 89 -10.42 -5.66 -2.53
C ALA A 89 -10.86 -4.23 -2.93
N ASN A 90 -9.94 -3.37 -3.32
CA ASN A 90 -10.31 -2.08 -3.89
C ASN A 90 -10.79 -2.25 -5.35
N PRO A 91 -11.65 -1.35 -5.86
CA PRO A 91 -12.10 -1.39 -7.26
C PRO A 91 -10.96 -1.39 -8.29
N SER A 92 -9.80 -0.81 -7.93
CA SER A 92 -8.55 -0.89 -8.66
C SER A 92 -7.48 -1.40 -7.68
N PRO A 93 -6.96 -2.63 -7.87
CA PRO A 93 -6.03 -3.24 -6.91
C PRO A 93 -4.71 -2.50 -6.76
N GLN A 94 -4.17 -1.90 -7.82
CA GLN A 94 -2.93 -1.13 -7.76
C GLN A 94 -3.10 0.13 -6.92
N VAL A 95 -2.18 0.33 -5.96
CA VAL A 95 -2.13 1.50 -5.08
C VAL A 95 -1.03 2.45 -5.50
N ALA A 96 0.20 1.96 -5.57
CA ALA A 96 1.37 2.73 -5.99
C ALA A 96 2.48 1.79 -6.49
N THR A 97 3.36 2.34 -7.35
CA THR A 97 4.64 1.74 -7.70
C THR A 97 5.74 2.74 -7.39
N PHE A 98 6.70 2.35 -6.59
CA PHE A 98 7.86 3.16 -6.22
C PHE A 98 9.08 2.66 -6.98
N HIS A 99 9.84 3.58 -7.59
CA HIS A 99 11.05 3.30 -8.34
C HIS A 99 12.24 3.89 -7.61
N PHE A 100 13.26 3.08 -7.41
CA PHE A 100 14.45 3.44 -6.66
C PHE A 100 15.68 3.49 -7.57
N THR A 101 16.66 4.23 -7.11
CA THR A 101 18.01 4.27 -7.70
C THR A 101 19.04 3.94 -6.61
N PRO A 102 20.32 3.75 -6.92
CA PRO A 102 21.34 3.57 -5.90
C PRO A 102 21.44 4.72 -4.88
N LEU A 103 20.90 5.91 -5.21
CA LEU A 103 20.84 7.06 -4.31
C LEU A 103 19.58 7.09 -3.42
N SER A 104 18.67 6.12 -3.59
CA SER A 104 17.42 6.08 -2.83
C SER A 104 17.24 4.70 -2.19
N PRO A 105 17.58 4.54 -0.90
CA PRO A 105 17.22 3.33 -0.17
C PRO A 105 15.73 3.03 -0.28
N ALA A 106 15.39 1.75 -0.44
CA ALA A 106 14.02 1.32 -0.72
C ALA A 106 13.14 1.37 0.54
N ALA A 107 12.80 2.57 0.98
CA ALA A 107 11.92 2.83 2.12
C ALA A 107 10.99 4.01 1.81
N VAL A 108 9.68 3.78 1.95
CA VAL A 108 8.63 4.77 1.66
C VAL A 108 7.54 4.74 2.72
N GLU A 109 7.08 5.92 3.10
CA GLU A 109 5.84 6.10 3.86
C GLU A 109 4.85 6.89 3.02
N THR A 110 3.59 6.45 3.04
CA THR A 110 2.48 7.11 2.34
C THR A 110 1.16 6.88 3.07
N ARG A 111 0.06 7.35 2.49
CA ARG A 111 -1.30 7.07 2.95
C ARG A 111 -2.12 6.51 1.81
N ILE A 112 -2.88 5.47 2.09
CA ILE A 112 -3.67 4.76 1.10
C ILE A 112 -5.14 4.73 1.47
N ARG A 113 -6.00 4.50 0.47
CA ARG A 113 -7.43 4.22 0.68
C ARG A 113 -7.66 2.72 0.68
N LEU A 114 -8.44 2.25 1.64
CA LEU A 114 -8.93 0.88 1.69
C LEU A 114 -10.46 0.91 1.69
N ASN A 115 -11.07 0.23 0.71
CA ASN A 115 -12.51 0.19 0.56
C ASN A 115 -13.19 -0.67 1.62
N GLU A 116 -12.54 -1.75 2.01
CA GLU A 116 -13.00 -2.69 3.03
C GLU A 116 -11.82 -3.38 3.70
N SER A 117 -12.11 -4.18 4.72
CA SER A 117 -11.10 -5.04 5.38
C SER A 117 -10.48 -5.98 4.37
N GLN A 118 -9.15 -6.02 4.30
CA GLN A 118 -8.43 -6.78 3.29
C GLN A 118 -6.98 -7.02 3.66
N THR A 119 -6.30 -7.84 2.87
CA THR A 119 -4.86 -8.02 2.93
C THR A 119 -4.19 -7.12 1.91
N VAL A 120 -3.39 -6.18 2.37
CA VAL A 120 -2.50 -5.35 1.52
C VAL A 120 -1.27 -6.16 1.18
N VAL A 121 -0.82 -6.06 -0.07
CA VAL A 121 0.32 -6.80 -0.61
C VAL A 121 1.41 -5.82 -1.05
N ALA A 122 2.65 -6.11 -0.68
CA ALA A 122 3.85 -5.45 -1.19
C ALA A 122 4.68 -6.45 -2.01
N LEU A 123 5.03 -6.09 -3.24
CA LEU A 123 5.89 -6.86 -4.14
C LEU A 123 7.11 -6.02 -4.50
N ALA A 124 8.30 -6.48 -4.13
CA ALA A 124 9.56 -5.85 -4.55
C ALA A 124 10.24 -6.66 -5.65
N LEU A 125 10.70 -5.97 -6.68
CA LEU A 125 11.46 -6.52 -7.80
C LEU A 125 12.90 -6.00 -7.73
N LEU A 126 13.87 -6.92 -7.73
CA LEU A 126 15.29 -6.62 -7.62
C LEU A 126 15.97 -6.72 -8.98
N ASP A 127 17.13 -6.07 -9.13
CA ASP A 127 17.93 -6.04 -10.35
C ASP A 127 18.45 -7.43 -10.77
N ASP A 128 18.63 -8.34 -9.82
CA ASP A 128 19.07 -9.72 -10.04
C ASP A 128 17.93 -10.67 -10.47
N GLY A 129 16.71 -10.14 -10.67
CA GLY A 129 15.52 -10.91 -11.01
C GLY A 129 14.81 -11.54 -9.82
N THR A 130 15.30 -11.36 -8.59
CA THR A 130 14.61 -11.79 -7.39
C THR A 130 13.34 -10.98 -7.18
N ALA A 131 12.25 -11.65 -6.81
CA ALA A 131 11.01 -11.04 -6.33
C ALA A 131 10.80 -11.36 -4.85
N LEU A 132 10.46 -10.33 -4.05
CA LEU A 132 10.10 -10.47 -2.64
C LEU A 132 8.63 -10.10 -2.46
N ILE A 133 7.94 -10.76 -1.52
CA ILE A 133 6.54 -10.53 -1.23
C ILE A 133 6.30 -10.41 0.27
N ALA A 134 5.43 -9.48 0.66
CA ALA A 134 4.90 -9.37 2.01
C ALA A 134 3.42 -9.04 1.98
N GLU A 135 2.69 -9.52 2.98
CA GLU A 135 1.24 -9.34 3.11
C GLU A 135 0.89 -8.85 4.52
N ARG A 136 -0.08 -7.93 4.62
CA ARG A 136 -0.57 -7.40 5.89
C ARG A 136 -2.08 -7.27 5.89
N GLU A 137 -2.75 -7.93 6.83
CA GLU A 137 -4.20 -7.79 7.05
C GLU A 137 -4.49 -6.44 7.71
N VAL A 138 -5.52 -5.74 7.19
CA VAL A 138 -6.04 -4.49 7.75
C VAL A 138 -7.56 -4.62 7.86
N ARG A 139 -8.10 -4.35 9.05
CA ARG A 139 -9.53 -4.22 9.29
C ARG A 139 -9.95 -2.78 9.17
N VAL A 140 -10.94 -2.50 8.32
CA VAL A 140 -11.47 -1.17 8.07
C VAL A 140 -12.88 -1.09 8.64
N THR A 141 -13.16 -0.09 9.47
CA THR A 141 -14.49 0.12 10.05
C THR A 141 -15.34 1.09 9.23
N VAL A 142 -14.71 2.06 8.55
CA VAL A 142 -15.36 3.00 7.63
C VAL A 142 -14.65 2.97 6.30
N SER A 143 -15.39 2.63 5.22
CA SER A 143 -14.88 2.53 3.85
C SER A 143 -14.22 3.83 3.37
N GLY A 144 -13.12 3.71 2.62
CA GLY A 144 -12.34 4.84 2.12
C GLY A 144 -12.63 5.26 0.68
N CYS A 145 -13.23 4.39 -0.15
CA CYS A 145 -13.32 4.67 -1.58
C CYS A 145 -14.62 5.36 -2.02
N LEU A 146 -15.68 5.25 -1.22
CA LEU A 146 -17.03 5.72 -1.55
C LEU A 146 -17.58 6.77 -0.58
N THR A 147 -16.83 7.13 0.47
CA THR A 147 -17.26 8.17 1.40
C THR A 147 -17.12 9.54 0.77
N ASP A 148 -18.12 10.38 0.98
CA ASP A 148 -18.06 11.79 0.57
C ASP A 148 -16.89 12.49 1.26
N ALA A 149 -15.84 12.80 0.50
CA ALA A 149 -14.69 13.55 1.01
C ALA A 149 -15.03 15.05 1.21
N GLY A 150 -16.30 15.42 1.10
CA GLY A 150 -16.72 16.81 1.11
C GLY A 150 -16.25 17.57 -0.14
N THR A 151 -16.51 18.86 -0.17
CA THR A 151 -15.95 19.74 -1.20
C THR A 151 -14.49 19.99 -0.87
N TYR A 152 -13.58 19.55 -1.74
CA TYR A 152 -12.14 19.81 -1.58
C TYR A 152 -11.90 21.33 -1.62
N ALA A 153 -11.15 21.85 -0.65
CA ALA A 153 -10.86 23.28 -0.56
C ALA A 153 -9.97 23.71 -1.73
N SER A 154 -10.50 24.56 -2.62
CA SER A 154 -9.78 25.06 -3.81
C SER A 154 -8.45 25.74 -3.45
N ASP A 155 -8.37 26.36 -2.29
CA ASP A 155 -7.21 27.14 -1.85
C ASP A 155 -5.99 26.27 -1.53
N SER A 156 -6.19 24.96 -1.25
CA SER A 156 -5.10 24.01 -1.02
C SER A 156 -4.65 23.28 -2.29
N LEU A 157 -5.39 23.44 -3.39
CA LEU A 157 -5.09 22.73 -4.63
C LEU A 157 -3.71 23.09 -5.17
N PHE A 158 -2.88 22.07 -5.43
CA PHE A 158 -1.50 22.16 -5.90
C PHE A 158 -0.52 22.90 -4.97
N GLN A 159 -0.94 23.23 -3.73
CA GLN A 159 0.01 23.71 -2.73
C GLN A 159 0.94 22.57 -2.32
N THR A 160 2.25 22.80 -2.46
CA THR A 160 3.27 21.80 -2.09
C THR A 160 3.90 22.11 -0.75
N ARG A 161 4.30 21.05 -0.03
CA ARG A 161 5.14 21.14 1.17
C ARG A 161 6.29 20.15 1.01
N VAL A 162 7.51 20.65 1.18
CA VAL A 162 8.73 19.85 1.10
C VAL A 162 9.54 20.07 2.36
N ARG A 163 10.03 18.97 2.95
CA ARG A 163 10.97 19.00 4.06
C ARG A 163 12.14 18.07 3.75
N VAL A 164 13.35 18.56 3.93
CA VAL A 164 14.59 17.82 3.79
C VAL A 164 15.41 18.00 5.08
N PRO A 165 16.36 17.10 5.39
CA PRO A 165 17.31 17.31 6.49
C PRO A 165 18.14 18.58 6.29
N GLU A 166 18.50 19.26 7.39
CA GLU A 166 19.36 20.44 7.35
C GLU A 166 20.75 20.12 6.77
N THR A 167 21.32 18.99 7.17
CA THR A 167 22.60 18.48 6.68
C THR A 167 22.61 16.96 6.71
N LEU A 168 23.26 16.34 5.75
CA LEU A 168 23.53 14.90 5.67
C LEU A 168 25.04 14.66 5.58
N ALA A 169 25.53 13.57 6.15
CA ALA A 169 26.87 13.09 5.82
C ALA A 169 26.85 12.46 4.41
N ALA A 170 27.97 12.53 3.69
CA ALA A 170 28.09 11.96 2.37
C ALA A 170 27.70 10.48 2.35
N GLY A 171 26.75 10.07 1.50
CA GLY A 171 26.22 8.72 1.40
C GLY A 171 25.33 8.26 2.56
N ALA A 172 25.12 9.09 3.57
CA ALA A 172 24.16 8.77 4.64
C ALA A 172 22.73 8.95 4.14
N ALA A 173 21.86 8.00 4.47
CA ALA A 173 20.44 8.10 4.16
C ALA A 173 19.74 9.16 5.01
N GLY A 174 18.91 9.98 4.36
CA GLY A 174 18.09 10.98 5.03
C GLY A 174 16.70 11.10 4.41
N PRO A 175 15.67 11.40 5.23
CA PRO A 175 14.29 11.45 4.75
C PRO A 175 13.99 12.73 3.96
N VAL A 176 13.34 12.59 2.82
CA VAL A 176 12.63 13.64 2.11
C VAL A 176 11.14 13.44 2.31
N LEU A 177 10.46 14.47 2.80
CA LEU A 177 9.04 14.46 3.03
C LEU A 177 8.37 15.43 2.08
N THR A 178 7.37 14.94 1.33
CA THR A 178 6.62 15.76 0.37
C THR A 178 5.13 15.58 0.57
N MET A 179 4.37 16.62 0.26
CA MET A 179 2.92 16.59 0.20
C MET A 179 2.46 17.59 -0.85
N ILE A 180 1.43 17.25 -1.60
CA ILE A 180 0.74 18.16 -2.51
C ILE A 180 -0.75 18.18 -2.18
N GLY A 181 -1.34 19.36 -2.12
CA GLY A 181 -2.78 19.52 -1.97
C GLY A 181 -3.51 19.04 -3.22
N HIS A 182 -4.26 17.93 -3.12
CA HIS A 182 -4.96 17.32 -4.26
C HIS A 182 -6.08 16.37 -3.81
N PRO A 183 -7.29 16.43 -4.41
CA PRO A 183 -8.41 15.61 -3.99
C PRO A 183 -8.21 14.10 -4.25
N MET A 184 -7.39 13.73 -5.22
CA MET A 184 -7.27 12.35 -5.70
C MET A 184 -8.66 11.77 -6.02
N GLU A 185 -9.44 12.49 -6.89
CA GLU A 185 -10.77 12.05 -7.26
C GLU A 185 -10.72 10.80 -8.12
N THR A 186 -11.39 9.75 -7.64
CA THR A 186 -11.25 8.40 -8.22
C THR A 186 -12.06 8.19 -9.48
N GLY A 187 -13.04 9.04 -9.77
CA GLY A 187 -14.01 8.80 -10.85
C GLY A 187 -15.09 7.77 -10.50
N LEU A 188 -15.18 7.34 -9.23
CA LEU A 188 -16.14 6.33 -8.78
C LEU A 188 -17.26 6.92 -7.93
N ARG A 189 -17.09 8.13 -7.44
CA ARG A 189 -18.01 8.82 -6.55
C ARG A 189 -19.08 9.56 -7.39
N PRO A 190 -20.39 9.45 -7.03
CA PRO A 190 -21.43 10.21 -7.71
C PRO A 190 -21.31 11.71 -7.41
N GLY A 191 -21.48 12.52 -8.43
CA GLY A 191 -21.63 13.96 -8.32
C GLY A 191 -23.05 14.39 -7.91
N PRO A 192 -23.31 15.69 -7.83
CA PRO A 192 -24.63 16.24 -7.45
C PRO A 192 -25.77 15.83 -8.38
N ASP A 193 -25.48 15.53 -9.64
CA ASP A 193 -26.40 15.07 -10.67
C ASP A 193 -26.56 13.54 -10.74
N GLY A 194 -25.85 12.82 -9.86
CA GLY A 194 -25.81 11.36 -9.81
C GLY A 194 -24.86 10.71 -10.83
N ALA A 195 -24.27 11.47 -11.76
CA ALA A 195 -23.22 10.96 -12.63
C ALA A 195 -21.87 10.83 -11.87
N PRO A 196 -20.99 9.89 -12.24
CA PRO A 196 -19.65 9.83 -11.64
C PRO A 196 -18.89 11.13 -11.86
N LEU A 197 -18.21 11.64 -10.82
CA LEU A 197 -17.31 12.77 -10.97
C LEU A 197 -16.15 12.39 -11.89
N PRO A 198 -15.63 13.32 -12.70
CA PRO A 198 -14.45 13.06 -13.52
C PRO A 198 -13.27 12.63 -12.65
N GLN A 199 -12.54 11.60 -13.09
CA GLN A 199 -11.29 11.21 -12.46
C GLN A 199 -10.30 12.37 -12.52
N ARG A 200 -9.53 12.52 -11.43
CA ARG A 200 -8.50 13.53 -11.29
C ARG A 200 -7.46 13.06 -10.27
N LEU A 201 -6.31 12.64 -10.73
CA LEU A 201 -5.26 12.00 -9.92
C LEU A 201 -3.91 12.66 -10.19
N ILE A 202 -3.10 12.82 -9.13
CA ILE A 202 -1.65 12.87 -9.33
C ILE A 202 -1.22 11.45 -9.69
N GLU A 203 -0.82 11.22 -10.93
CA GLU A 203 -0.46 9.90 -11.44
C GLU A 203 1.04 9.62 -11.38
N ARG A 204 1.86 10.69 -11.39
CA ARG A 204 3.32 10.54 -11.37
C ARG A 204 3.96 11.57 -10.45
N PHE A 205 4.90 11.10 -9.63
CA PHE A 205 5.85 11.91 -8.87
C PHE A 205 7.27 11.55 -9.27
N GLU A 206 8.14 12.56 -9.41
CA GLU A 206 9.54 12.39 -9.75
C GLU A 206 10.42 13.30 -8.89
N ALA A 207 11.57 12.77 -8.46
CA ALA A 207 12.59 13.51 -7.75
C ALA A 207 13.95 13.30 -8.42
N SER A 208 14.68 14.39 -8.68
CA SER A 208 16.03 14.38 -9.23
C SER A 208 16.96 15.30 -8.44
N LEU A 209 18.23 14.90 -8.28
CA LEU A 209 19.27 15.69 -7.64
C LEU A 209 20.23 16.19 -8.73
N ASP A 210 20.30 17.51 -8.91
CA ASP A 210 21.07 18.17 -9.98
C ASP A 210 20.81 17.54 -11.38
N GLY A 211 19.56 17.13 -11.65
CA GLY A 211 19.12 16.50 -12.89
C GLY A 211 19.22 14.97 -12.93
N GLU A 212 19.95 14.34 -12.02
CA GLU A 212 20.03 12.88 -11.95
C GLU A 212 18.82 12.30 -11.18
N PRO A 213 18.08 11.33 -11.77
CA PRO A 213 16.94 10.72 -11.09
C PRO A 213 17.36 10.06 -9.78
N VAL A 214 16.59 10.29 -8.69
CA VAL A 214 16.82 9.65 -7.40
C VAL A 214 15.65 8.80 -6.95
N PHE A 215 14.42 9.22 -7.22
CA PHE A 215 13.22 8.49 -6.82
C PHE A 215 12.04 8.85 -7.74
N ALA A 216 11.14 7.89 -7.98
CA ALA A 216 9.87 8.19 -8.63
C ALA A 216 8.74 7.32 -8.07
N ALA A 217 7.50 7.77 -8.26
CA ALA A 217 6.31 7.02 -7.88
C ALA A 217 5.22 7.15 -8.93
N ASP A 218 4.64 6.02 -9.35
CA ASP A 218 3.36 5.97 -10.05
C ASP A 218 2.26 5.82 -8.99
N LEU A 219 1.29 6.71 -9.00
CA LEU A 219 0.22 6.77 -8.02
C LEU A 219 -1.11 6.43 -8.69
N TYR A 220 -1.92 5.60 -8.03
CA TYR A 220 -3.20 5.16 -8.57
C TYR A 220 -4.36 5.61 -7.68
N ARG A 221 -5.58 5.21 -8.03
CA ARG A 221 -6.84 5.63 -7.37
C ARG A 221 -6.89 5.38 -5.87
N SER A 222 -6.10 4.41 -5.39
CA SER A 222 -6.07 4.02 -3.98
C SER A 222 -5.08 4.80 -3.12
N VAL A 223 -4.41 5.83 -3.66
CA VAL A 223 -3.67 6.81 -2.86
C VAL A 223 -4.64 7.81 -2.25
N SER A 224 -4.42 8.19 -0.98
CA SER A 224 -5.28 9.14 -0.27
C SER A 224 -5.23 10.54 -0.87
N ALA A 225 -6.26 11.36 -0.60
CA ALA A 225 -6.20 12.79 -0.86
C ALA A 225 -4.98 13.42 -0.18
N ASP A 226 -4.50 14.54 -0.73
CA ASP A 226 -3.27 15.20 -0.33
C ASP A 226 -2.08 14.23 -0.31
N PRO A 227 -1.68 13.68 -1.49
CA PRO A 227 -0.62 12.69 -1.59
C PRO A 227 0.60 13.06 -0.78
N TYR A 228 0.86 12.23 0.22
CA TYR A 228 2.00 12.31 1.12
C TYR A 228 3.01 11.23 0.72
N LEU A 229 4.25 11.62 0.51
CA LEU A 229 5.36 10.71 0.26
C LEU A 229 6.53 11.09 1.17
N LYS A 230 7.01 10.10 1.94
CA LYS A 230 8.30 10.21 2.62
C LYS A 230 9.18 9.10 2.11
N PHE A 231 10.29 9.46 1.48
CA PHE A 231 11.27 8.54 0.92
C PHE A 231 12.67 8.89 1.40
N GLN A 232 13.65 8.05 1.14
CA GLN A 232 15.04 8.25 1.55
C GLN A 232 15.91 8.66 0.38
N ILE A 233 16.89 9.54 0.62
CA ILE A 233 17.99 9.83 -0.32
C ILE A 233 19.32 9.66 0.39
N ALA A 234 20.36 9.23 -0.34
CA ALA A 234 21.72 9.06 0.17
C ALA A 234 22.72 9.82 -0.72
N PRO A 235 22.71 11.17 -0.70
CA PRO A 235 23.50 12.00 -1.60
C PRO A 235 24.99 11.92 -1.26
N GLN A 236 25.85 12.00 -2.28
CA GLN A 236 27.31 12.03 -2.12
C GLN A 236 27.84 13.48 -2.03
N ALA A 237 27.06 14.45 -2.51
CA ALA A 237 27.41 15.86 -2.53
C ALA A 237 26.15 16.73 -2.35
N SER A 238 26.38 17.98 -1.96
CA SER A 238 25.31 18.98 -1.89
C SER A 238 24.77 19.26 -3.29
N GLY A 239 23.46 19.48 -3.39
CA GLY A 239 22.80 19.72 -4.69
C GLY A 239 21.42 20.33 -4.55
N THR A 240 20.74 20.54 -5.66
CA THR A 240 19.35 20.95 -5.74
C THR A 240 18.47 19.75 -6.04
N LEU A 241 17.55 19.43 -5.13
CA LEU A 241 16.54 18.40 -5.32
C LEU A 241 15.34 19.04 -6.02
N ALA A 242 15.12 18.68 -7.29
CA ALA A 242 13.93 19.04 -8.04
C ALA A 242 12.85 17.97 -7.87
N LEU A 243 11.59 18.39 -7.69
CA LEU A 243 10.43 17.58 -7.40
C LEU A 243 9.32 17.96 -8.36
N THR A 244 8.73 16.97 -9.04
CA THR A 244 7.66 17.19 -10.03
C THR A 244 6.49 16.27 -9.75
N TRP A 245 5.27 16.81 -9.73
CA TRP A 245 4.00 16.09 -9.69
C TRP A 245 3.25 16.31 -10.99
N ARG A 246 2.76 15.23 -11.60
CA ARG A 246 1.93 15.25 -12.81
C ARG A 246 0.55 14.72 -12.54
N GLU A 247 -0.46 15.50 -12.90
CA GLU A 247 -1.86 15.12 -12.86
C GLU A 247 -2.28 14.47 -14.19
N ASP A 248 -3.24 13.56 -14.16
CA ASP A 248 -3.79 12.86 -15.32
C ASP A 248 -4.48 13.80 -16.35
N THR A 249 -4.78 15.04 -15.97
CA THR A 249 -5.24 16.10 -16.86
C THR A 249 -4.12 16.81 -17.62
N GLY A 250 -2.85 16.49 -17.32
CA GLY A 250 -1.67 17.12 -17.88
C GLY A 250 -1.13 18.32 -17.07
N HIS A 251 -1.75 18.67 -15.94
CA HIS A 251 -1.21 19.70 -15.05
C HIS A 251 0.10 19.23 -14.40
N VAL A 252 1.08 20.11 -14.31
CA VAL A 252 2.38 19.85 -13.69
C VAL A 252 2.62 20.86 -12.59
N THR A 253 3.09 20.38 -11.45
CA THR A 253 3.51 21.21 -10.31
C THR A 253 4.94 20.84 -9.96
N ASP A 254 5.81 21.84 -9.82
CA ASP A 254 7.22 21.68 -9.48
C ASP A 254 7.52 22.34 -8.12
N ALA A 255 8.53 21.78 -7.45
CA ALA A 255 9.13 22.37 -6.25
C ALA A 255 10.63 22.03 -6.20
N GLU A 256 11.40 22.81 -5.46
CA GLU A 256 12.83 22.60 -5.24
C GLU A 256 13.17 22.63 -3.76
N ALA A 257 14.20 21.88 -3.38
CA ALA A 257 14.79 21.94 -2.05
C ALA A 257 16.32 21.83 -2.14
N ARG A 258 17.04 22.52 -1.27
CA ARG A 258 18.49 22.41 -1.17
C ARG A 258 18.89 21.24 -0.30
N ILE A 259 19.71 20.34 -0.82
CA ILE A 259 20.38 19.27 -0.08
C ILE A 259 21.79 19.77 0.29
N VAL A 260 22.13 19.67 1.57
CA VAL A 260 23.44 20.04 2.10
C VAL A 260 24.13 18.77 2.61
N VAL A 261 25.34 18.51 2.10
CA VAL A 261 26.22 17.41 2.55
C VAL A 261 27.44 18.04 3.20
N GLY A 262 27.73 17.65 4.46
CA GLY A 262 28.83 18.21 5.27
C GLY A 262 29.43 17.19 6.22
#